data_fdcd572bc71589b0b1dfddc43964c812
#
_entry.id   fdcd572bc71589b0b1dfddc43964c812
#
_cell.length_a   1.000
_cell.length_b   1.000
_cell.length_c   1.000
_cell.angle_alpha   90.00
_cell.angle_beta   90.00
_cell.angle_gamma   90.00
#
_symmetry.space_group_name_H-M   'P 1'
#
loop_
_entity.id
_entity.type
_entity.pdbx_description
1 polymer ?
#
loop_
_entity_poly.entity_id
_entity_poly.type
_entity_poly.pdbx_seq_one_letter_code
_entity_poly.pdbx_strand_id
1 'polypeptide(L)'
;MEGVKVLALNPFGNVIVECPLLYLSPHQINFQLPYDAFGRTAVWIVVENSGIRSEPQQITVQSSAPGIFKTDTGYAVAQNQNSLLNSDANPLGDGQVLTVYFTGPGVVAPAWASGRAAPAFHPVRVPSPTTVTIGGVPATIQFIGLAPGMVGVGQLNIYAGDGTPSGKQTLLITINGFMSNPADVAIQ
;
A
#
# COMPACT_ATOMS: atom_id res chain seq x y z
N MET A 1 3.07 -26.17 -3.19
CA MET A 1 1.61 -25.96 -3.03
C MET A 1 1.04 -25.57 -4.39
N GLU A 2 1.02 -26.52 -5.32
CA GLU A 2 0.41 -26.35 -6.63
C GLU A 2 -1.12 -26.41 -6.49
N GLY A 3 -1.86 -25.62 -7.30
CA GLY A 3 -3.33 -25.69 -7.35
C GLY A 3 -4.10 -24.71 -6.43
N VAL A 4 -3.40 -23.86 -5.65
CA VAL A 4 -4.06 -22.83 -4.85
C VAL A 4 -4.22 -21.55 -5.68
N LYS A 5 -5.45 -21.01 -5.69
CA LYS A 5 -5.83 -19.76 -6.33
C LYS A 5 -6.64 -18.90 -5.39
N VAL A 6 -6.57 -17.58 -5.59
CA VAL A 6 -7.50 -16.62 -4.97
C VAL A 6 -8.33 -16.01 -6.08
N LEU A 7 -9.64 -16.08 -5.96
CA LEU A 7 -10.59 -15.62 -6.97
C LEU A 7 -11.42 -14.47 -6.39
N ALA A 8 -11.57 -13.40 -7.16
CA ALA A 8 -12.54 -12.36 -6.89
C ALA A 8 -13.82 -12.64 -7.69
N LEU A 9 -14.95 -12.70 -6.99
CA LEU A 9 -16.27 -13.00 -7.56
C LEU A 9 -17.18 -11.78 -7.49
N ASN A 10 -18.18 -11.76 -8.38
CA ASN A 10 -19.32 -10.84 -8.28
C ASN A 10 -20.38 -11.36 -7.28
N PRO A 11 -21.45 -10.59 -6.94
CA PRO A 11 -22.49 -11.03 -6.01
C PRO A 11 -23.27 -12.28 -6.47
N PHE A 12 -23.15 -12.68 -7.72
CA PHE A 12 -23.81 -13.87 -8.28
C PHE A 12 -22.90 -15.11 -8.29
N GLY A 13 -21.69 -15.02 -7.69
CA GLY A 13 -20.74 -16.11 -7.62
C GLY A 13 -19.90 -16.33 -8.89
N ASN A 14 -20.03 -15.46 -9.90
CA ASN A 14 -19.20 -15.58 -11.11
C ASN A 14 -17.81 -14.97 -10.88
N VAL A 15 -16.78 -15.63 -11.38
CA VAL A 15 -15.40 -15.16 -11.32
C VAL A 15 -15.25 -13.88 -12.15
N ILE A 16 -14.78 -12.81 -11.51
CA ILE A 16 -14.37 -11.57 -12.17
C ILE A 16 -12.93 -11.73 -12.67
N VAL A 17 -12.04 -12.16 -11.75
CA VAL A 17 -10.60 -12.24 -12.02
C VAL A 17 -9.92 -13.16 -11.00
N GLU A 18 -8.81 -13.80 -11.41
CA GLU A 18 -7.87 -14.46 -10.52
C GLU A 18 -6.90 -13.43 -9.94
N CYS A 19 -6.72 -13.44 -8.62
CA CYS A 19 -5.86 -12.50 -7.92
C CYS A 19 -4.40 -13.00 -7.94
N PRO A 20 -3.42 -12.17 -8.36
CA PRO A 20 -2.01 -12.52 -8.30
C PRO A 20 -1.57 -12.83 -6.88
N LEU A 21 -0.99 -14.02 -6.67
CA LEU A 21 -0.43 -14.44 -5.39
C LEU A 21 0.97 -13.85 -5.22
N LEU A 22 1.24 -13.26 -4.04
CA LEU A 22 2.53 -12.68 -3.67
C LEU A 22 3.26 -13.57 -2.66
N TYR A 23 2.51 -14.28 -1.81
CA TYR A 23 3.05 -15.21 -0.82
C TYR A 23 2.02 -16.29 -0.53
N LEU A 24 2.48 -17.52 -0.32
CA LEU A 24 1.64 -18.67 0.00
C LEU A 24 2.32 -19.56 1.05
N SER A 25 1.62 -19.79 2.15
CA SER A 25 1.98 -20.75 3.21
C SER A 25 0.74 -21.47 3.71
N PRO A 26 0.89 -22.52 4.58
CA PRO A 26 -0.27 -23.21 5.18
C PRO A 26 -1.20 -22.29 5.99
N HIS A 27 -0.70 -21.13 6.46
CA HIS A 27 -1.41 -20.24 7.38
C HIS A 27 -1.65 -18.84 6.83
N GLN A 28 -1.10 -18.51 5.64
CA GLN A 28 -1.17 -17.16 5.10
C GLN A 28 -1.11 -17.15 3.58
N ILE A 29 -1.96 -16.34 2.97
CA ILE A 29 -1.92 -16.01 1.55
C ILE A 29 -1.88 -14.49 1.42
N ASN A 30 -0.81 -13.95 0.80
CA ASN A 30 -0.77 -12.55 0.39
C ASN A 30 -1.07 -12.48 -1.10
N PHE A 31 -1.99 -11.64 -1.49
CA PHE A 31 -2.38 -11.46 -2.88
C PHE A 31 -2.65 -9.98 -3.20
N GLN A 32 -2.57 -9.63 -4.45
CA GLN A 32 -3.01 -8.33 -4.93
C GLN A 32 -4.46 -8.41 -5.39
N LEU A 33 -5.33 -7.52 -4.87
CA LEU A 33 -6.65 -7.30 -5.49
C LEU A 33 -6.42 -6.60 -6.83
N PRO A 34 -6.81 -7.20 -7.96
CA PRO A 34 -6.55 -6.62 -9.28
C PRO A 34 -7.34 -5.35 -9.54
N TYR A 35 -6.82 -4.51 -10.44
CA TYR A 35 -7.50 -3.29 -10.90
C TYR A 35 -8.85 -3.58 -11.57
N ASP A 36 -9.11 -4.81 -12.01
CA ASP A 36 -10.41 -5.29 -12.53
C ASP A 36 -11.54 -5.18 -11.49
N ALA A 37 -11.21 -5.06 -10.22
CA ALA A 37 -12.16 -4.77 -9.15
C ALA A 37 -12.58 -3.28 -9.09
N PHE A 38 -11.87 -2.39 -9.80
CA PHE A 38 -12.16 -0.94 -9.80
C PHE A 38 -13.58 -0.66 -10.32
N GLY A 39 -14.23 0.33 -9.71
CA GLY A 39 -15.61 0.71 -10.03
C GLY A 39 -16.68 -0.15 -9.37
N ARG A 40 -16.30 -1.18 -8.61
CA ARG A 40 -17.21 -1.99 -7.79
C ARG A 40 -17.25 -1.44 -6.36
N THR A 41 -18.34 -1.69 -5.66
CA THR A 41 -18.47 -1.37 -4.23
C THR A 41 -18.05 -2.54 -3.33
N ALA A 42 -18.11 -3.76 -3.87
CA ALA A 42 -17.69 -4.98 -3.18
C ALA A 42 -17.29 -6.08 -4.17
N VAL A 43 -16.45 -6.99 -3.70
CA VAL A 43 -16.16 -8.28 -4.34
C VAL A 43 -16.17 -9.38 -3.27
N TRP A 44 -16.35 -10.63 -3.69
CA TRP A 44 -16.29 -11.79 -2.82
C TRP A 44 -15.01 -12.56 -3.10
N ILE A 45 -14.18 -12.73 -2.08
CA ILE A 45 -12.92 -13.46 -2.19
C ILE A 45 -13.17 -14.92 -1.81
N VAL A 46 -12.67 -15.80 -2.66
CA VAL A 46 -12.68 -17.25 -2.47
C VAL A 46 -11.27 -17.77 -2.67
N VAL A 47 -10.84 -18.66 -1.76
CA VAL A 47 -9.63 -19.48 -1.95
C VAL A 47 -10.08 -20.79 -2.60
N GLU A 48 -9.49 -21.13 -3.74
CA GLU A 48 -9.69 -22.39 -4.41
C GLU A 48 -8.40 -23.23 -4.27
N ASN A 49 -8.53 -24.48 -3.82
CA ASN A 49 -7.42 -25.44 -3.76
C ASN A 49 -7.85 -26.72 -4.45
N SER A 50 -7.21 -27.06 -5.57
CA SER A 50 -7.50 -28.28 -6.36
C SER A 50 -8.99 -28.44 -6.68
N GLY A 51 -9.66 -27.33 -7.02
CA GLY A 51 -11.09 -27.30 -7.39
C GLY A 51 -12.07 -27.20 -6.20
N ILE A 52 -11.58 -27.26 -4.97
CA ILE A 52 -12.41 -27.06 -3.77
C ILE A 52 -12.32 -25.59 -3.34
N ARG A 53 -13.47 -24.94 -3.17
CA ARG A 53 -13.58 -23.51 -2.79
C ARG A 53 -13.92 -23.35 -1.32
N SER A 54 -13.32 -22.32 -0.72
CA SER A 54 -13.74 -21.83 0.59
C SER A 54 -15.11 -21.14 0.50
N GLU A 55 -15.72 -20.85 1.66
CA GLU A 55 -16.85 -19.92 1.72
C GLU A 55 -16.42 -18.53 1.23
N PRO A 56 -17.27 -17.85 0.44
CA PRO A 56 -17.00 -16.51 -0.06
C PRO A 56 -16.94 -15.49 1.08
N GLN A 57 -15.88 -14.67 1.11
CA GLN A 57 -15.75 -13.53 2.04
C GLN A 57 -15.94 -12.23 1.29
N GLN A 58 -16.95 -11.46 1.66
CA GLN A 58 -17.19 -10.14 1.08
C GLN A 58 -16.16 -9.13 1.58
N ILE A 59 -15.55 -8.40 0.66
CA ILE A 59 -14.70 -7.24 0.97
C ILE A 59 -15.24 -5.99 0.27
N THR A 60 -15.21 -4.87 0.98
CA THR A 60 -15.55 -3.56 0.41
C THR A 60 -14.43 -3.10 -0.50
N VAL A 61 -14.79 -2.57 -1.67
CA VAL A 61 -13.87 -1.96 -2.62
C VAL A 61 -14.09 -0.45 -2.65
N GLN A 62 -13.00 0.30 -2.58
CA GLN A 62 -12.98 1.76 -2.65
C GLN A 62 -12.05 2.21 -3.77
N SER A 63 -12.15 3.47 -4.19
CA SER A 63 -11.29 4.03 -5.23
C SER A 63 -9.81 4.09 -4.81
N SER A 64 -9.55 4.16 -3.51
CA SER A 64 -8.26 3.94 -2.86
C SER A 64 -8.49 3.44 -1.44
N ALA A 65 -7.56 2.67 -0.90
CA ALA A 65 -7.60 2.15 0.47
C ALA A 65 -6.17 2.11 1.01
N PRO A 66 -5.54 3.28 1.25
CA PRO A 66 -4.14 3.33 1.63
C PRO A 66 -3.91 2.61 2.95
N GLY A 67 -2.90 1.74 2.99
CA GLY A 67 -2.46 1.03 4.18
C GLY A 67 -0.95 1.11 4.31
N ILE A 68 -0.45 1.79 5.36
CA ILE A 68 0.98 1.90 5.62
C ILE A 68 1.47 0.56 6.18
N PHE A 69 2.52 -0.01 5.57
CA PHE A 69 3.19 -1.18 6.15
C PHE A 69 3.90 -0.78 7.44
N LYS A 70 3.78 -1.63 8.47
CA LYS A 70 4.37 -1.38 9.78
C LYS A 70 5.28 -2.51 10.22
N THR A 71 6.29 -2.14 11.00
CA THR A 71 7.08 -3.08 11.79
C THR A 71 6.28 -3.58 13.00
N ASP A 72 6.76 -4.60 13.68
CA ASP A 72 6.15 -5.13 14.91
C ASP A 72 6.10 -4.10 16.05
N THR A 73 6.95 -3.08 15.98
CA THR A 73 7.02 -1.98 16.97
C THR A 73 6.09 -0.81 16.63
N GLY A 74 5.34 -0.89 15.51
CA GLY A 74 4.38 0.12 15.10
C GLY A 74 4.95 1.21 14.19
N TYR A 75 6.27 1.25 13.97
CA TYR A 75 6.89 2.16 13.03
C TYR A 75 6.47 1.83 11.58
N ALA A 76 6.34 2.86 10.76
CA ALA A 76 6.18 2.68 9.33
C ALA A 76 7.38 1.92 8.75
N VAL A 77 7.14 1.02 7.81
CA VAL A 77 8.21 0.52 6.94
C VAL A 77 8.65 1.67 6.05
N ALA A 78 9.60 2.45 6.55
CA ALA A 78 10.09 3.66 5.92
C ALA A 78 11.61 3.75 6.02
N GLN A 79 12.24 4.32 5.00
CA GLN A 79 13.68 4.52 4.92
C GLN A 79 14.00 6.01 4.89
N ASN A 80 14.97 6.41 5.71
CA ASN A 80 15.55 7.74 5.62
C ASN A 80 16.47 7.84 4.39
N GLN A 81 16.92 9.04 4.07
CA GLN A 81 17.80 9.29 2.92
C GLN A 81 19.11 8.50 2.96
N ASN A 82 19.54 8.06 4.14
CA ASN A 82 20.72 7.18 4.33
C ASN A 82 20.43 5.68 4.02
N SER A 83 19.24 5.36 3.50
CA SER A 83 18.76 4.00 3.19
C SER A 83 18.57 3.08 4.40
N LEU A 84 18.70 3.58 5.63
CA LEU A 84 18.38 2.82 6.84
C LEU A 84 16.92 3.03 7.23
N LEU A 85 16.33 2.06 7.93
CA LEU A 85 14.98 2.17 8.44
C LEU A 85 14.86 3.34 9.43
N ASN A 86 13.78 4.11 9.30
CA ASN A 86 13.40 5.13 10.25
C ASN A 86 13.03 4.48 11.60
N SER A 87 13.59 5.00 12.67
CA SER A 87 13.38 4.52 14.05
C SER A 87 13.90 5.56 15.05
N ASP A 88 13.67 5.35 16.36
CA ASP A 88 14.24 6.22 17.40
C ASP A 88 15.79 6.29 17.34
N ALA A 89 16.44 5.19 16.93
CA ALA A 89 17.89 5.16 16.77
C ALA A 89 18.39 5.81 15.46
N ASN A 90 17.49 6.03 14.50
CA ASN A 90 17.79 6.63 13.21
C ASN A 90 16.59 7.53 12.80
N PRO A 91 16.38 8.67 13.50
CA PRO A 91 15.31 9.59 13.17
C PRO A 91 15.56 10.31 11.84
N LEU A 92 14.49 10.79 11.20
CA LEU A 92 14.56 11.63 10.01
C LEU A 92 15.17 12.99 10.39
N GLY A 93 16.26 13.35 9.77
CA GLY A 93 16.89 14.68 9.92
C GLY A 93 16.17 15.75 9.11
N ASP A 94 16.38 17.00 9.48
CA ASP A 94 15.84 18.16 8.79
C ASP A 94 16.24 18.18 7.29
N GLY A 95 15.29 18.54 6.43
CA GLY A 95 15.50 18.59 4.98
C GLY A 95 15.79 17.25 4.30
N GLN A 96 15.70 16.14 5.01
CA GLN A 96 15.89 14.81 4.44
C GLN A 96 14.59 14.21 3.91
N VAL A 97 14.73 13.33 2.92
CA VAL A 97 13.61 12.57 2.36
C VAL A 97 13.34 11.32 3.18
N LEU A 98 12.07 11.12 3.55
CA LEU A 98 11.54 9.88 4.07
C LEU A 98 10.85 9.12 2.94
N THR A 99 11.28 7.89 2.66
CA THR A 99 10.62 6.97 1.72
C THR A 99 9.75 6.00 2.49
N VAL A 100 8.43 6.07 2.31
CA VAL A 100 7.43 5.24 3.01
C VAL A 100 6.83 4.22 2.04
N TYR A 101 6.65 2.98 2.49
CA TYR A 101 5.98 1.94 1.73
C TYR A 101 4.55 1.71 2.24
N PHE A 102 3.61 1.57 1.29
CA PHE A 102 2.19 1.43 1.59
C PHE A 102 1.49 0.56 0.53
N THR A 103 0.25 0.18 0.78
CA THR A 103 -0.61 -0.53 -0.18
C THR A 103 -1.86 0.28 -0.48
N GLY A 104 -2.69 -0.16 -1.45
CA GLY A 104 -3.99 0.43 -1.76
C GLY A 104 -3.94 1.83 -2.37
N PRO A 105 -2.98 2.14 -3.26
CA PRO A 105 -2.88 3.46 -3.88
C PRO A 105 -4.09 3.85 -4.72
N GLY A 106 -4.95 2.89 -5.09
CA GLY A 106 -6.01 3.10 -6.08
C GLY A 106 -5.48 3.12 -7.51
N VAL A 107 -6.14 3.89 -8.38
CA VAL A 107 -5.76 4.02 -9.80
C VAL A 107 -4.37 4.63 -9.94
N VAL A 108 -3.60 4.11 -10.90
CA VAL A 108 -2.25 4.58 -11.22
C VAL A 108 -2.13 5.02 -12.68
N ALA A 109 -1.20 5.90 -12.97
CA ALA A 109 -0.91 6.42 -14.29
C ALA A 109 0.61 6.40 -14.59
N PRO A 110 1.04 5.86 -15.74
CA PRO A 110 0.21 5.15 -16.72
C PRO A 110 -0.43 3.89 -16.10
N ALA A 111 -1.51 3.38 -16.72
CA ALA A 111 -2.15 2.13 -16.27
C ALA A 111 -1.14 1.00 -16.21
N TRP A 112 -1.18 0.21 -15.12
CA TRP A 112 -0.23 -0.87 -14.88
C TRP A 112 -0.96 -2.18 -14.62
N ALA A 113 -0.45 -3.27 -15.16
CA ALA A 113 -1.09 -4.58 -15.03
C ALA A 113 -0.94 -5.12 -13.59
N SER A 114 -2.02 -5.68 -13.05
CA SER A 114 -2.00 -6.40 -11.78
C SER A 114 -1.05 -7.60 -11.85
N GLY A 115 -0.37 -7.91 -10.76
CA GLY A 115 0.62 -9.00 -10.68
C GLY A 115 1.97 -8.68 -11.33
N ARG A 116 2.15 -7.50 -11.93
CA ARG A 116 3.40 -7.11 -12.57
C ARG A 116 4.18 -6.15 -11.68
N ALA A 117 5.48 -6.40 -11.50
CA ALA A 117 6.38 -5.50 -10.80
C ALA A 117 6.44 -4.12 -11.48
N ALA A 118 6.44 -3.06 -10.70
CA ALA A 118 6.56 -1.70 -11.23
C ALA A 118 7.93 -1.49 -11.90
N PRO A 119 8.02 -0.67 -12.98
CA PRO A 119 9.26 -0.48 -13.71
C PRO A 119 10.26 0.36 -12.90
N ALA A 120 11.56 0.08 -13.07
CA ALA A 120 12.63 0.88 -12.47
C ALA A 120 12.77 2.27 -13.11
N PHE A 121 12.45 2.36 -14.41
CA PHE A 121 12.43 3.59 -15.19
C PHE A 121 11.00 3.90 -15.62
N HIS A 122 10.66 5.16 -15.81
CA HIS A 122 9.29 5.62 -16.12
C HIS A 122 8.30 5.35 -14.94
N PRO A 123 8.37 6.15 -13.88
CA PRO A 123 7.57 5.93 -12.69
C PRO A 123 6.07 5.87 -12.95
N VAL A 124 5.41 4.89 -12.36
CA VAL A 124 3.95 4.77 -12.36
C VAL A 124 3.43 5.55 -11.15
N ARG A 125 2.68 6.63 -11.37
CA ARG A 125 2.28 7.58 -10.32
C ARG A 125 0.83 7.35 -9.88
N VAL A 126 0.52 7.83 -8.68
CA VAL A 126 -0.86 7.98 -8.19
C VAL A 126 -1.36 9.36 -8.59
N PRO A 127 -2.33 9.48 -9.50
CA PRO A 127 -2.84 10.77 -9.98
C PRO A 127 -3.87 11.38 -9.03
N SER A 128 -4.39 10.62 -8.07
CA SER A 128 -5.44 11.05 -7.14
C SER A 128 -4.93 12.09 -6.15
N PRO A 129 -5.76 13.05 -5.73
CA PRO A 129 -5.42 14.01 -4.69
C PRO A 129 -4.92 13.29 -3.43
N THR A 130 -3.75 13.68 -2.96
CA THR A 130 -3.09 13.04 -1.82
C THR A 130 -2.60 14.10 -0.84
N THR A 131 -2.83 13.86 0.44
CA THR A 131 -2.27 14.64 1.55
C THR A 131 -1.57 13.71 2.52
N VAL A 132 -0.53 14.21 3.17
CA VAL A 132 0.25 13.47 4.17
C VAL A 132 0.48 14.37 5.36
N THR A 133 0.37 13.83 6.57
CA THR A 133 0.70 14.56 7.80
C THR A 133 1.64 13.73 8.67
N ILE A 134 2.56 14.42 9.36
CA ILE A 134 3.43 13.85 10.39
C ILE A 134 3.21 14.67 11.66
N GLY A 135 2.77 14.04 12.75
CA GLY A 135 2.41 14.74 13.98
C GLY A 135 1.32 15.79 13.80
N GLY A 136 0.42 15.61 12.81
CA GLY A 136 -0.61 16.57 12.43
C GLY A 136 -0.13 17.70 11.50
N VAL A 137 1.17 17.84 11.27
CA VAL A 137 1.75 18.86 10.38
C VAL A 137 1.78 18.32 8.94
N PRO A 138 1.32 19.10 7.94
CA PRO A 138 1.38 18.68 6.53
C PRO A 138 2.82 18.44 6.07
N ALA A 139 3.07 17.30 5.45
CA ALA A 139 4.35 16.95 4.82
C ALA A 139 4.34 17.31 3.33
N THR A 140 5.50 17.63 2.77
CA THR A 140 5.66 17.91 1.34
C THR A 140 5.89 16.62 0.58
N ILE A 141 5.01 16.32 -0.39
CA ILE A 141 5.11 15.13 -1.23
C ILE A 141 6.03 15.41 -2.42
N GLN A 142 7.15 14.68 -2.50
CA GLN A 142 8.06 14.70 -3.64
C GLN A 142 7.62 13.70 -4.72
N PHE A 143 7.18 12.51 -4.29
CA PHE A 143 6.75 11.43 -5.15
C PHE A 143 5.68 10.57 -4.46
N ILE A 144 4.69 10.14 -5.22
CA ILE A 144 3.79 9.05 -4.84
C ILE A 144 3.47 8.20 -6.07
N GLY A 145 3.64 6.89 -5.94
CA GLY A 145 3.45 5.95 -7.07
C GLY A 145 3.70 4.52 -6.65
N LEU A 146 3.88 3.64 -7.63
CA LEU A 146 4.28 2.25 -7.37
C LEU A 146 5.78 2.16 -7.07
N ALA A 147 6.14 1.31 -6.11
CA ALA A 147 7.53 1.05 -5.75
C ALA A 147 8.23 0.26 -6.85
N PRO A 148 9.35 0.74 -7.43
CA PRO A 148 10.08 0.04 -8.47
C PRO A 148 10.46 -1.39 -8.07
N GLY A 149 10.28 -2.35 -8.97
CA GLY A 149 10.61 -3.76 -8.76
C GLY A 149 9.62 -4.53 -7.87
N MET A 150 8.60 -3.87 -7.31
CA MET A 150 7.62 -4.49 -6.42
C MET A 150 6.25 -4.61 -7.08
N VAL A 151 5.46 -5.62 -6.66
CA VAL A 151 4.09 -5.84 -7.13
C VAL A 151 3.12 -5.32 -6.08
N GLY A 152 2.21 -4.40 -6.45
CA GLY A 152 1.13 -3.91 -5.58
C GLY A 152 1.58 -3.06 -4.39
N VAL A 153 2.86 -2.68 -4.32
CA VAL A 153 3.42 -1.82 -3.29
C VAL A 153 3.48 -0.38 -3.78
N GLY A 154 2.96 0.54 -2.99
CA GLY A 154 3.11 1.97 -3.16
C GLY A 154 4.39 2.49 -2.49
N GLN A 155 4.98 3.51 -3.08
CA GLN A 155 6.10 4.29 -2.54
C GLN A 155 5.69 5.76 -2.45
N LEU A 156 5.98 6.36 -1.32
CA LEU A 156 5.77 7.77 -1.03
C LEU A 156 7.09 8.37 -0.55
N ASN A 157 7.57 9.40 -1.25
CA ASN A 157 8.75 10.17 -0.82
C ASN A 157 8.27 11.53 -0.33
N ILE A 158 8.61 11.88 0.91
CA ILE A 158 8.17 13.10 1.57
C ILE A 158 9.30 13.80 2.32
N TYR A 159 9.11 15.10 2.52
CA TYR A 159 9.84 15.89 3.52
C TYR A 159 8.89 16.18 4.68
N ALA A 160 9.39 16.13 5.91
CA ALA A 160 8.66 16.66 7.05
C ALA A 160 8.37 18.16 6.84
N GLY A 161 7.18 18.60 7.23
CA GLY A 161 6.80 20.01 7.13
C GLY A 161 7.47 20.85 8.22
N ASP A 162 7.61 22.15 7.96
CA ASP A 162 8.11 23.10 8.96
C ASP A 162 7.24 23.04 10.22
N GLY A 163 7.88 22.94 11.39
CA GLY A 163 7.20 22.82 12.67
C GLY A 163 6.72 21.40 13.01
N THR A 164 7.10 20.37 12.25
CA THR A 164 6.88 18.98 12.67
C THR A 164 7.62 18.73 13.99
N PRO A 165 6.93 18.26 15.06
CA PRO A 165 7.59 18.03 16.34
C PRO A 165 8.64 16.92 16.23
N SER A 166 9.74 17.04 17.00
CA SER A 166 10.73 15.99 17.13
C SER A 166 10.20 14.77 17.89
N GLY A 167 10.97 13.68 17.86
CA GLY A 167 10.60 12.42 18.50
C GLY A 167 9.66 11.57 17.68
N LYS A 168 8.93 10.70 18.34
CA LYS A 168 7.99 9.76 17.73
C LYS A 168 6.70 10.48 17.32
N GLN A 169 6.38 10.46 16.04
CA GLN A 169 5.25 11.16 15.45
C GLN A 169 4.36 10.21 14.63
N THR A 170 3.06 10.49 14.60
CA THR A 170 2.12 9.71 13.79
C THR A 170 2.13 10.20 12.34
N LEU A 171 2.38 9.28 11.41
CA LEU A 171 2.24 9.46 9.98
C LEU A 171 0.86 9.00 9.52
N LEU A 172 0.18 9.83 8.71
CA LEU A 172 -1.08 9.51 8.03
C LEU A 172 -0.99 9.88 6.56
N ILE A 173 -1.55 9.01 5.71
CA ILE A 173 -1.68 9.22 4.27
C ILE A 173 -3.17 9.27 3.95
N THR A 174 -3.63 10.29 3.23
CA THR A 174 -5.00 10.35 2.72
C THR A 174 -4.96 10.44 1.20
N ILE A 175 -5.59 9.48 0.50
CA ILE A 175 -5.66 9.43 -0.96
C ILE A 175 -7.14 9.46 -1.36
N ASN A 176 -7.51 10.44 -2.19
CA ASN A 176 -8.89 10.60 -2.66
C ASN A 176 -9.94 10.63 -1.52
N GLY A 177 -9.57 11.22 -0.38
CA GLY A 177 -10.42 11.31 0.83
C GLY A 177 -10.41 10.08 1.74
N PHE A 178 -9.74 8.99 1.36
CA PHE A 178 -9.61 7.78 2.20
C PHE A 178 -8.30 7.82 2.99
N MET A 179 -8.40 7.69 4.31
CA MET A 179 -7.28 7.77 5.25
C MET A 179 -6.68 6.38 5.50
N SER A 180 -5.35 6.33 5.63
CA SER A 180 -4.60 5.12 6.00
C SER A 180 -4.79 4.76 7.48
N ASN A 181 -4.33 3.55 7.85
CA ASN A 181 -3.98 3.27 9.24
C ASN A 181 -2.87 4.23 9.70
N PRO A 182 -2.82 4.59 11.00
CA PRO A 182 -1.70 5.32 11.56
C PRO A 182 -0.45 4.43 11.65
N ALA A 183 0.71 5.05 11.43
CA ALA A 183 2.01 4.43 11.66
C ALA A 183 2.96 5.46 12.27
N ASP A 184 3.94 5.00 13.05
CA ASP A 184 4.89 5.89 13.69
C ASP A 184 6.10 6.17 12.79
N VAL A 185 6.65 7.37 12.90
CA VAL A 185 7.94 7.77 12.35
C VAL A 185 8.72 8.57 13.39
N ALA A 186 10.03 8.46 13.39
CA ALA A 186 10.91 9.24 14.26
C ALA A 186 11.45 10.46 13.52
N ILE A 187 11.34 11.64 14.13
CA ILE A 187 11.82 12.93 13.64
C ILE A 187 12.90 13.45 14.59
N GLN A 188 13.99 14.01 14.04
CA GLN A 188 15.09 14.57 14.80
C GLN A 188 14.72 15.86 15.53
#